data_d7903d890824ce98d2e55415e43a5332
#
_entry.id   d7903d890824ce98d2e55415e43a5332
#
_cell.length_a   1.000
_cell.length_b   1.000
_cell.length_c   1.000
_cell.angle_alpha   90.00
_cell.angle_beta   90.00
_cell.angle_gamma   90.00
#
_symmetry.space_group_name_H-M   'P 1'
#
loop_
_entity.id
_entity.type
_entity.pdbx_description
1 polymer ?
#
loop_
_entity_poly.entity_id
_entity_poly.type
_entity_poly.pdbx_seq_one_letter_code
_entity_poly.pdbx_strand_id
1 'polypeptide(L)'
;MQSHAICRLACAASIALATSGITARAAGIDVNPPFAAYGQSVDAQLQGIGAVPYIPATRYHREGAVITIEQEHMRGGYFGFRSDMGVVPVSLGELEPGQYTIQARLWDMASPDEAPWLFTQFVDVAPPDAVGVYPVPRVPGAYDEVKLVVRADGPVDASSMRATVEAGIVRVDFDYSLGSKPSFATMKIAGLAPGAWRVEAHGHNPGVASPGRQFNGAFMVDTASAVVEYYSDKLGHYLVTAWPDEIAILDAGTAFERTGERFKAWLHASDAPASAVPVCRFYASGPNSHFYTADPGECQYLKSLQQKQAVDAAATGQPFQGWQFEAIAFYAVAPENGSCPANTRPVWRAYNDRAAENDSNHRFMVTDAVRFAMKVGWADEGLAFCAPA
;
A
#
# COMPACT_ATOMS: atom_id res chain seq x y z
N MET A 1 56.49 -22.52 -50.58
CA MET A 1 56.42 -21.16 -49.95
C MET A 1 55.03 -20.88 -49.58
N GLN A 2 54.86 -20.66 -48.29
CA GLN A 2 53.74 -20.14 -47.53
C GLN A 2 52.32 -20.67 -47.78
N SER A 3 51.96 -21.55 -46.86
CA SER A 3 50.63 -22.01 -46.55
C SER A 3 49.81 -20.91 -45.84
N HIS A 4 48.58 -20.69 -46.25
CA HIS A 4 47.61 -20.00 -45.40
C HIS A 4 46.52 -20.99 -44.95
N ALA A 5 46.55 -21.33 -43.65
CA ALA A 5 45.55 -22.12 -43.01
C ALA A 5 44.35 -21.19 -42.63
N ILE A 6 43.15 -21.49 -43.15
CA ILE A 6 41.91 -20.86 -42.78
C ILE A 6 41.30 -21.70 -41.67
N CYS A 7 41.29 -21.12 -40.47
CA CYS A 7 40.63 -21.68 -39.31
C CYS A 7 39.10 -21.43 -39.43
N ARG A 8 38.32 -22.47 -39.64
CA ARG A 8 36.84 -22.41 -39.56
C ARG A 8 36.41 -22.67 -38.13
N LEU A 9 36.00 -21.61 -37.44
CA LEU A 9 35.26 -21.73 -36.17
C LEU A 9 33.85 -22.23 -36.48
N ALA A 10 33.54 -23.45 -36.08
CA ALA A 10 32.18 -23.95 -36.02
C ALA A 10 31.53 -23.46 -34.72
N CYS A 11 30.63 -22.49 -34.83
CA CYS A 11 29.68 -22.15 -33.73
C CYS A 11 28.64 -23.25 -33.62
N ALA A 12 28.81 -24.16 -32.69
CA ALA A 12 27.75 -25.05 -32.25
C ALA A 12 26.82 -24.28 -31.31
N ALA A 13 25.67 -23.84 -31.82
CA ALA A 13 24.60 -23.29 -30.97
C ALA A 13 23.93 -24.47 -30.26
N SER A 14 24.29 -24.67 -29.01
CA SER A 14 23.56 -25.56 -28.10
C SER A 14 22.24 -24.91 -27.73
N ILE A 15 21.15 -25.35 -28.34
CA ILE A 15 19.80 -25.04 -27.90
C ILE A 15 19.57 -25.85 -26.61
N ALA A 16 19.77 -25.20 -25.46
CA ALA A 16 19.32 -25.75 -24.20
C ALA A 16 17.77 -25.67 -24.18
N LEU A 17 17.10 -26.79 -24.38
CA LEU A 17 15.71 -26.94 -23.98
C LEU A 17 15.67 -26.75 -22.48
N ALA A 18 15.20 -25.58 -22.05
CA ALA A 18 14.80 -25.37 -20.67
C ALA A 18 13.54 -26.21 -20.45
N THR A 19 13.71 -27.43 -19.96
CA THR A 19 12.64 -28.14 -19.28
C THR A 19 12.30 -27.33 -18.06
N SER A 20 11.20 -26.61 -18.08
CA SER A 20 10.60 -25.97 -16.91
C SER A 20 10.15 -27.05 -15.93
N GLY A 21 11.09 -27.64 -15.23
CA GLY A 21 10.83 -28.41 -14.04
C GLY A 21 10.23 -27.43 -13.02
N ILE A 22 8.96 -27.59 -12.72
CA ILE A 22 8.32 -26.94 -11.58
C ILE A 22 8.98 -27.52 -10.34
N THR A 23 10.10 -26.95 -9.91
CA THR A 23 10.64 -27.20 -8.58
C THR A 23 9.65 -26.61 -7.61
N ALA A 24 9.04 -27.45 -6.76
CA ALA A 24 8.29 -26.97 -5.61
C ALA A 24 9.23 -26.05 -4.83
N ARG A 25 8.97 -24.73 -4.90
CA ARG A 25 9.74 -23.76 -4.12
C ARG A 25 9.43 -24.02 -2.64
N ALA A 26 10.47 -24.01 -1.83
CA ALA A 26 10.32 -24.06 -0.38
C ALA A 26 9.54 -22.83 0.09
N ALA A 27 8.80 -22.97 1.21
CA ALA A 27 8.20 -21.80 1.85
C ALA A 27 9.26 -20.74 2.13
N GLY A 28 8.88 -19.48 1.94
CA GLY A 28 9.81 -18.39 2.08
C GLY A 28 9.18 -17.04 1.82
N ILE A 29 10.03 -16.04 1.89
CA ILE A 29 9.72 -14.68 1.48
C ILE A 29 10.72 -14.26 0.40
N ASP A 30 10.22 -13.76 -0.70
CA ASP A 30 11.01 -13.09 -1.74
C ASP A 30 10.72 -11.59 -1.69
N VAL A 31 11.75 -10.77 -1.63
CA VAL A 31 11.62 -9.32 -1.68
C VAL A 31 12.18 -8.80 -2.98
N ASN A 32 11.41 -7.99 -3.68
CA ASN A 32 11.77 -7.51 -5.01
C ASN A 32 11.56 -5.98 -5.12
N PRO A 33 12.61 -5.23 -5.44
CA PRO A 33 14.00 -5.69 -5.54
C PRO A 33 14.67 -5.82 -4.16
N PRO A 34 15.68 -6.68 -3.99
CA PRO A 34 16.46 -6.78 -2.74
C PRO A 34 17.38 -5.57 -2.54
N PHE A 35 17.69 -4.85 -3.63
CA PHE A 35 18.42 -3.57 -3.65
C PHE A 35 17.58 -2.58 -4.43
N ALA A 36 16.84 -1.72 -3.71
CA ALA A 36 15.99 -0.71 -4.32
C ALA A 36 16.76 0.60 -4.54
N ALA A 37 16.55 1.21 -5.70
CA ALA A 37 16.95 2.59 -5.90
C ALA A 37 15.98 3.53 -5.15
N TYR A 38 16.43 4.74 -4.85
CA TYR A 38 15.55 5.79 -4.33
C TYR A 38 14.33 5.97 -5.26
N GLY A 39 13.14 5.93 -4.68
CA GLY A 39 11.87 6.06 -5.41
C GLY A 39 11.44 4.81 -6.18
N GLN A 40 12.04 3.67 -5.89
CA GLN A 40 11.59 2.37 -6.40
C GLN A 40 10.71 1.69 -5.35
N SER A 41 9.53 1.23 -5.78
CA SER A 41 8.64 0.43 -4.91
C SER A 41 9.27 -0.91 -4.59
N VAL A 42 9.04 -1.37 -3.36
CA VAL A 42 9.45 -2.67 -2.85
C VAL A 42 8.21 -3.52 -2.62
N ASP A 43 8.21 -4.74 -3.15
CA ASP A 43 7.15 -5.70 -2.94
C ASP A 43 7.73 -6.96 -2.28
N ALA A 44 6.99 -7.50 -1.32
CA ALA A 44 7.27 -8.79 -0.70
C ALA A 44 6.32 -9.85 -1.24
N GLN A 45 6.85 -11.00 -1.61
CA GLN A 45 6.06 -12.15 -2.06
C GLN A 45 6.24 -13.30 -1.07
N LEU A 46 5.14 -13.70 -0.41
CA LEU A 46 5.14 -14.82 0.50
C LEU A 46 4.77 -16.10 -0.26
N GLN A 47 5.60 -17.13 -0.10
CA GLN A 47 5.38 -18.43 -0.70
C GLN A 47 5.12 -19.46 0.41
N GLY A 48 3.93 -20.07 0.39
CA GLY A 48 3.58 -21.17 1.30
C GLY A 48 4.11 -22.52 0.83
N ILE A 49 4.31 -23.45 1.75
CA ILE A 49 4.68 -24.85 1.46
C ILE A 49 3.45 -25.60 0.98
N GLY A 50 3.16 -25.63 -0.31
CA GLY A 50 2.09 -26.44 -0.89
C GLY A 50 0.69 -26.18 -0.31
N ALA A 51 0.52 -25.07 0.38
CA ALA A 51 -0.69 -24.65 1.05
C ALA A 51 -1.30 -23.44 0.33
N VAL A 52 -2.61 -23.34 0.34
CA VAL A 52 -3.31 -22.15 -0.14
C VAL A 52 -3.23 -21.10 0.96
N PRO A 53 -2.65 -19.91 0.69
CA PRO A 53 -2.66 -18.85 1.69
C PRO A 53 -4.09 -18.44 2.01
N TYR A 54 -4.38 -18.29 3.29
CA TYR A 54 -5.62 -17.67 3.75
C TYR A 54 -5.44 -16.15 3.70
N ILE A 55 -5.66 -15.61 2.53
CA ILE A 55 -5.41 -14.18 2.24
C ILE A 55 -6.23 -13.22 3.11
N PRO A 56 -7.45 -13.54 3.60
CA PRO A 56 -8.11 -12.67 4.56
C PRO A 56 -7.23 -12.24 5.73
N ALA A 57 -6.29 -13.06 6.16
CA ALA A 57 -5.47 -12.76 7.33
C ALA A 57 -4.05 -12.25 7.04
N THR A 58 -3.78 -11.75 5.83
CA THR A 58 -2.48 -11.11 5.55
C THR A 58 -2.48 -9.70 6.09
N ARG A 59 -1.51 -9.38 6.92
CA ARG A 59 -1.31 -8.06 7.53
C ARG A 59 0.17 -7.76 7.67
N TYR A 60 0.53 -6.48 7.74
CA TYR A 60 1.89 -6.09 8.05
C TYR A 60 1.93 -4.85 8.93
N HIS A 61 2.97 -4.75 9.72
CA HIS A 61 3.30 -3.56 10.48
C HIS A 61 4.79 -3.23 10.37
N ARG A 62 5.13 -1.99 10.66
CA ARG A 62 6.48 -1.47 10.57
C ARG A 62 6.91 -0.82 11.88
N GLU A 63 8.02 -1.29 12.42
CA GLU A 63 8.71 -0.69 13.56
C GLU A 63 10.12 -0.25 13.15
N GLY A 64 10.28 1.02 12.84
CA GLY A 64 11.54 1.56 12.34
C GLY A 64 11.99 0.88 11.04
N ALA A 65 13.10 0.15 11.08
CA ALA A 65 13.66 -0.58 9.94
C ALA A 65 13.21 -2.05 9.87
N VAL A 66 12.35 -2.51 10.78
CA VAL A 66 11.78 -3.87 10.77
C VAL A 66 10.36 -3.80 10.23
N ILE A 67 10.08 -4.59 9.21
CA ILE A 67 8.73 -4.77 8.65
C ILE A 67 8.35 -6.22 8.86
N THR A 68 7.31 -6.45 9.65
CA THR A 68 6.77 -7.79 9.92
C THR A 68 5.53 -8.01 9.09
N ILE A 69 5.50 -9.11 8.35
CA ILE A 69 4.35 -9.55 7.55
C ILE A 69 3.83 -10.82 8.19
N GLU A 70 2.56 -10.83 8.54
CA GLU A 70 1.89 -11.99 9.13
C GLU A 70 0.85 -12.54 8.15
N GLN A 71 0.84 -13.85 8.01
CA GLN A 71 -0.11 -14.54 7.15
C GLN A 71 -0.50 -15.88 7.73
N GLU A 72 -1.78 -16.20 7.60
CA GLU A 72 -2.32 -17.52 7.86
C GLU A 72 -2.42 -18.32 6.56
N HIS A 73 -2.20 -19.60 6.64
CA HIS A 73 -2.36 -20.53 5.53
C HIS A 73 -2.99 -21.85 6.00
N MET A 74 -3.69 -22.52 5.09
CA MET A 74 -4.25 -23.83 5.35
C MET A 74 -3.36 -24.93 4.76
N ARG A 75 -2.86 -25.85 5.58
CA ARG A 75 -2.32 -27.12 5.10
C ARG A 75 -3.49 -28.00 4.66
N GLY A 76 -3.43 -28.52 3.49
CA GLY A 76 -4.32 -29.59 3.10
C GLY A 76 -4.73 -29.54 1.65
N GLY A 77 -4.61 -30.70 1.02
CA GLY A 77 -4.97 -30.92 -0.35
C GLY A 77 -6.46 -30.70 -0.60
N TYR A 78 -6.83 -29.46 -0.85
CA TYR A 78 -8.02 -29.22 -1.63
C TYR A 78 -7.66 -29.55 -3.07
N PHE A 79 -8.18 -30.65 -3.56
CA PHE A 79 -8.03 -31.11 -4.92
C PHE A 79 -8.41 -29.99 -5.89
N GLY A 80 -7.45 -29.49 -6.67
CA GLY A 80 -7.68 -28.58 -7.78
C GLY A 80 -6.93 -27.25 -7.75
N PHE A 81 -6.15 -26.94 -6.73
CA PHE A 81 -5.35 -25.71 -6.71
C PHE A 81 -3.95 -25.93 -7.31
N ARG A 82 -3.58 -25.05 -8.23
CA ARG A 82 -2.25 -25.04 -8.86
C ARG A 82 -1.21 -24.53 -7.85
N SER A 83 -0.02 -25.08 -7.90
CA SER A 83 1.10 -24.72 -7.02
C SER A 83 1.59 -23.25 -7.19
N ASP A 84 1.14 -22.55 -8.22
CA ASP A 84 1.43 -21.16 -8.52
C ASP A 84 0.49 -20.17 -7.78
N MET A 85 -0.54 -20.67 -7.10
CA MET A 85 -1.53 -19.86 -6.37
C MET A 85 -1.15 -19.53 -4.92
N GLY A 86 0.01 -19.98 -4.48
CA GLY A 86 0.50 -19.75 -3.11
C GLY A 86 1.32 -18.48 -2.91
N VAL A 87 1.38 -17.58 -3.91
CA VAL A 87 2.13 -16.33 -3.81
C VAL A 87 1.19 -15.19 -3.44
N VAL A 88 1.41 -14.59 -2.30
CA VAL A 88 0.69 -13.39 -1.85
C VAL A 88 1.62 -12.19 -1.97
N PRO A 89 1.34 -11.26 -2.89
CA PRO A 89 2.08 -10.02 -2.94
C PRO A 89 1.65 -9.10 -1.80
N VAL A 90 2.62 -8.51 -1.13
CA VAL A 90 2.43 -7.42 -0.17
C VAL A 90 3.24 -6.23 -0.65
N SER A 91 2.57 -5.15 -1.03
CA SER A 91 3.27 -3.96 -1.48
C SER A 91 3.70 -3.10 -0.29
N LEU A 92 5.01 -2.97 -0.11
CA LEU A 92 5.62 -2.09 0.90
C LEU A 92 5.75 -0.65 0.40
N GLY A 93 5.64 -0.46 -0.92
CA GLY A 93 5.76 0.84 -1.58
C GLY A 93 7.18 1.36 -1.67
N GLU A 94 7.31 2.66 -1.87
CA GLU A 94 8.60 3.34 -1.82
C GLU A 94 9.02 3.49 -0.35
N LEU A 95 10.20 2.97 -0.02
CA LEU A 95 10.78 3.09 1.32
C LEU A 95 11.84 4.20 1.35
N GLU A 96 12.06 4.76 2.53
CA GLU A 96 13.16 5.71 2.72
C GLU A 96 14.52 5.01 2.56
N PRO A 97 15.58 5.74 2.23
CA PRO A 97 16.92 5.18 2.20
C PRO A 97 17.30 4.51 3.52
N GLY A 98 17.90 3.35 3.44
CA GLY A 98 18.33 2.59 4.60
C GLY A 98 18.28 1.09 4.39
N GLN A 99 18.62 0.36 5.42
CA GLN A 99 18.60 -1.10 5.44
C GLN A 99 17.38 -1.58 6.23
N TYR A 100 16.59 -2.46 5.63
CA TYR A 100 15.37 -3.01 6.23
C TYR A 100 15.50 -4.51 6.44
N THR A 101 14.90 -4.97 7.53
CA THR A 101 14.68 -6.38 7.80
C THR A 101 13.20 -6.69 7.58
N ILE A 102 12.91 -7.53 6.59
CA ILE A 102 11.56 -8.02 6.31
C ILE A 102 11.42 -9.38 6.98
N GLN A 103 10.52 -9.50 7.94
CA GLN A 103 10.20 -10.74 8.64
C GLN A 103 8.83 -11.23 8.20
N ALA A 104 8.73 -12.48 7.77
CA ALA A 104 7.45 -13.12 7.52
C ALA A 104 7.16 -14.17 8.58
N ARG A 105 5.96 -14.12 9.15
CA ARG A 105 5.40 -15.10 10.09
C ARG A 105 4.24 -15.81 9.41
N LEU A 106 4.42 -17.09 9.11
CA LEU A 106 3.38 -17.91 8.47
C LEU A 106 2.77 -18.84 9.51
N TRP A 107 1.49 -18.65 9.78
CA TRP A 107 0.71 -19.46 10.73
C TRP A 107 -0.02 -20.59 10.01
N ASP A 108 -0.01 -21.80 10.58
CA ASP A 108 -0.79 -22.92 10.06
C ASP A 108 -2.14 -23.00 10.76
N MET A 109 -3.22 -22.72 10.04
CA MET A 109 -4.58 -22.79 10.57
C MET A 109 -5.00 -24.22 10.99
N ALA A 110 -4.33 -25.26 10.46
CA ALA A 110 -4.55 -26.63 10.89
C ALA A 110 -3.86 -26.97 12.22
N SER A 111 -2.90 -26.14 12.65
CA SER A 111 -2.14 -26.30 13.88
C SER A 111 -1.96 -24.93 14.57
N PRO A 112 -3.05 -24.29 15.02
CA PRO A 112 -3.00 -22.91 15.54
C PRO A 112 -2.17 -22.74 16.81
N ASP A 113 -1.92 -23.83 17.55
CA ASP A 113 -1.11 -23.84 18.77
C ASP A 113 0.40 -24.01 18.49
N GLU A 114 0.79 -24.29 17.24
CA GLU A 114 2.20 -24.37 16.84
C GLU A 114 2.77 -22.96 16.58
N ALA A 115 4.07 -22.80 16.84
CA ALA A 115 4.75 -21.54 16.51
C ALA A 115 4.76 -21.30 14.99
N PRO A 116 4.65 -20.04 14.54
CA PRO A 116 4.68 -19.72 13.12
C PRO A 116 6.03 -20.05 12.49
N TRP A 117 6.04 -20.35 11.22
CA TRP A 117 7.30 -20.39 10.47
C TRP A 117 7.81 -18.97 10.26
N LEU A 118 9.09 -18.77 10.57
CA LEU A 118 9.75 -17.48 10.49
C LEU A 118 10.70 -17.46 9.30
N PHE A 119 10.56 -16.44 8.47
CA PHE A 119 11.46 -16.15 7.37
C PHE A 119 11.96 -14.71 7.49
N THR A 120 13.19 -14.48 7.09
CA THR A 120 13.80 -13.16 7.16
C THR A 120 14.52 -12.85 5.86
N GLN A 121 14.28 -11.66 5.32
CA GLN A 121 14.96 -11.12 4.15
C GLN A 121 15.41 -9.69 4.44
N PHE A 122 16.48 -9.26 3.78
CA PHE A 122 17.01 -7.91 3.90
C PHE A 122 16.76 -7.14 2.61
N VAL A 123 16.52 -5.85 2.77
CA VAL A 123 16.37 -4.90 1.66
C VAL A 123 17.23 -3.68 1.95
N ASP A 124 18.07 -3.33 0.98
CA ASP A 124 18.82 -2.08 1.01
C ASP A 124 18.17 -1.08 0.05
N VAL A 125 17.79 0.09 0.57
CA VAL A 125 17.27 1.20 -0.23
C VAL A 125 18.36 2.25 -0.35
N ALA A 126 18.82 2.49 -1.59
CA ALA A 126 19.85 3.46 -1.85
C ALA A 126 19.36 4.89 -1.60
N PRO A 127 20.18 5.78 -1.05
CA PRO A 127 19.87 7.21 -0.99
C PRO A 127 19.89 7.83 -2.39
N PRO A 128 19.27 9.00 -2.58
CA PRO A 128 19.43 9.80 -3.80
C PRO A 128 20.91 10.04 -4.12
N ASP A 129 21.29 10.06 -5.40
CA ASP A 129 22.70 10.18 -5.81
C ASP A 129 23.31 11.55 -5.52
N ALA A 130 22.54 12.61 -5.58
CA ALA A 130 22.99 13.98 -5.36
C ALA A 130 22.65 14.52 -3.97
N VAL A 131 23.39 15.50 -3.53
CA VAL A 131 23.06 16.32 -2.34
C VAL A 131 21.80 17.14 -2.61
N GLY A 132 20.85 17.14 -1.67
CA GLY A 132 19.56 17.79 -1.85
C GLY A 132 18.50 17.33 -0.87
N VAL A 133 17.26 17.71 -1.16
CA VAL A 133 16.07 17.29 -0.40
C VAL A 133 15.08 16.63 -1.35
N TYR A 134 14.59 15.47 -0.97
CA TYR A 134 13.84 14.56 -1.83
C TYR A 134 12.62 14.00 -1.11
N PRO A 135 11.44 13.97 -1.74
CA PRO A 135 10.24 13.38 -1.13
C PRO A 135 10.23 11.86 -1.28
N VAL A 136 9.66 11.17 -0.28
CA VAL A 136 9.29 9.76 -0.35
C VAL A 136 7.80 9.64 0.03
N PRO A 137 6.94 9.13 -0.86
CA PRO A 137 7.23 8.69 -2.23
C PRO A 137 7.68 9.84 -3.16
N ARG A 138 8.32 9.51 -4.29
CA ARG A 138 8.81 10.52 -5.26
C ARG A 138 7.72 11.40 -5.82
N VAL A 139 6.54 10.84 -6.01
CA VAL A 139 5.31 11.55 -6.38
C VAL A 139 4.28 11.24 -5.31
N PRO A 140 4.25 11.99 -4.21
CA PRO A 140 3.25 11.79 -3.17
C PRO A 140 1.86 12.12 -3.71
N GLY A 141 0.85 11.48 -3.14
CA GLY A 141 -0.54 11.86 -3.35
C GLY A 141 -0.90 13.12 -2.58
N ALA A 142 -1.97 13.77 -3.00
CA ALA A 142 -2.53 14.92 -2.29
C ALA A 142 -2.85 14.53 -0.84
N TYR A 143 -2.44 15.37 0.08
CA TYR A 143 -2.70 15.21 1.51
C TYR A 143 -2.04 14.00 2.18
N ASP A 144 -1.31 13.14 1.44
CA ASP A 144 -0.56 12.04 2.01
C ASP A 144 0.55 12.54 2.95
N GLU A 145 0.93 11.71 3.93
CA GLU A 145 2.17 11.95 4.68
C GLU A 145 3.36 11.77 3.76
N VAL A 146 4.25 12.75 3.73
CA VAL A 146 5.46 12.74 2.91
C VAL A 146 6.67 12.74 3.83
N LYS A 147 7.64 11.86 3.56
CA LYS A 147 8.93 11.92 4.20
C LYS A 147 9.93 12.65 3.31
N LEU A 148 10.60 13.65 3.85
CA LEU A 148 11.68 14.34 3.16
C LEU A 148 13.01 13.70 3.56
N VAL A 149 13.76 13.26 2.57
CA VAL A 149 15.14 12.79 2.71
C VAL A 149 16.06 13.96 2.43
N VAL A 150 16.78 14.42 3.46
CA VAL A 150 17.84 15.43 3.33
C VAL A 150 19.16 14.71 3.18
N ARG A 151 19.85 14.91 2.05
CA ARG A 151 21.19 14.38 1.81
C ARG A 151 22.22 15.51 1.74
N ALA A 152 23.27 15.40 2.54
CA ALA A 152 24.38 16.38 2.60
C ALA A 152 25.74 15.70 2.41
N ASP A 153 26.78 16.51 2.21
CA ASP A 153 28.18 16.05 2.04
C ASP A 153 28.83 15.59 3.36
N GLY A 154 28.05 15.37 4.40
CA GLY A 154 28.51 14.87 5.69
C GLY A 154 27.33 14.65 6.65
N PRO A 155 27.60 14.27 7.92
CA PRO A 155 26.56 13.95 8.89
C PRO A 155 25.52 15.05 9.03
N VAL A 156 24.24 14.69 8.89
CA VAL A 156 23.07 15.56 9.13
C VAL A 156 22.57 15.31 10.54
N ASP A 157 22.39 16.38 11.32
CA ASP A 157 21.74 16.30 12.62
C ASP A 157 20.21 16.27 12.44
N ALA A 158 19.63 15.08 12.52
CA ALA A 158 18.19 14.88 12.38
C ALA A 158 17.37 15.67 13.43
N SER A 159 17.94 15.94 14.61
CA SER A 159 17.24 16.67 15.66
C SER A 159 17.13 18.18 15.39
N SER A 160 17.99 18.71 14.54
CA SER A 160 17.97 20.11 14.09
C SER A 160 16.98 20.38 12.98
N MET A 161 16.51 19.34 12.27
CA MET A 161 15.66 19.50 11.08
C MET A 161 14.33 20.19 11.41
N ARG A 162 14.01 21.22 10.65
CA ARG A 162 12.73 21.95 10.71
C ARG A 162 12.21 22.16 9.31
N ALA A 163 10.88 22.04 9.13
CA ALA A 163 10.24 22.36 7.87
C ALA A 163 9.05 23.28 8.09
N THR A 164 8.84 24.18 7.14
CA THR A 164 7.61 24.96 6.98
C THR A 164 7.03 24.72 5.58
N VAL A 165 5.70 24.62 5.50
CA VAL A 165 4.96 24.35 4.26
C VAL A 165 4.05 25.53 4.02
N GLU A 166 4.33 26.33 2.98
CA GLU A 166 3.59 27.54 2.66
C GLU A 166 3.50 27.76 1.15
N ALA A 167 2.28 27.98 0.66
CA ALA A 167 2.03 28.52 -0.69
C ALA A 167 2.86 27.85 -1.83
N GLY A 168 2.96 26.52 -1.85
CA GLY A 168 3.70 25.79 -2.88
C GLY A 168 5.21 25.73 -2.63
N ILE A 169 5.68 26.12 -1.44
CA ILE A 169 7.09 26.06 -1.06
C ILE A 169 7.21 25.23 0.23
N VAL A 170 8.14 24.30 0.23
CA VAL A 170 8.62 23.62 1.43
C VAL A 170 10.00 24.18 1.77
N ARG A 171 10.11 24.85 2.92
CA ARG A 171 11.40 25.32 3.44
C ARG A 171 11.90 24.34 4.48
N VAL A 172 13.18 23.95 4.36
CA VAL A 172 13.83 22.99 5.27
C VAL A 172 15.11 23.62 5.79
N ASP A 173 15.23 23.73 7.10
CA ASP A 173 16.45 24.13 7.80
C ASP A 173 17.03 22.94 8.56
N PHE A 174 18.36 22.75 8.50
CA PHE A 174 19.03 21.66 9.18
C PHE A 174 20.51 21.97 9.43
N ASP A 175 21.07 21.35 10.47
CA ASP A 175 22.49 21.38 10.74
C ASP A 175 23.19 20.17 10.14
N TYR A 176 24.39 20.37 9.61
CA TYR A 176 25.28 19.30 9.15
C TYR A 176 26.73 19.64 9.44
N SER A 177 27.58 18.63 9.51
CA SER A 177 29.04 18.80 9.57
C SER A 177 29.67 18.31 8.29
N LEU A 178 30.76 18.96 7.85
CA LEU A 178 31.51 18.47 6.70
C LEU A 178 32.14 17.12 7.02
N GLY A 179 32.00 16.16 6.11
CA GLY A 179 32.51 14.80 6.28
C GLY A 179 33.05 14.24 4.98
N SER A 180 33.82 13.16 5.10
CA SER A 180 34.39 12.46 3.94
C SER A 180 33.38 11.57 3.22
N LYS A 181 32.18 11.37 3.79
CA LYS A 181 31.12 10.55 3.21
C LYS A 181 29.78 11.30 3.30
N PRO A 182 29.02 11.32 2.22
CA PRO A 182 27.63 11.82 2.25
C PRO A 182 26.81 11.07 3.28
N SER A 183 25.88 11.76 3.91
CA SER A 183 24.94 11.20 4.86
C SER A 183 23.54 11.71 4.56
N PHE A 184 22.53 11.10 5.14
CA PHE A 184 21.16 11.56 5.03
C PHE A 184 20.42 11.46 6.37
N ALA A 185 19.36 12.25 6.48
CA ALA A 185 18.37 12.17 7.55
C ALA A 185 16.97 12.36 6.95
N THR A 186 15.96 11.93 7.68
CA THR A 186 14.56 12.01 7.22
C THR A 186 13.70 12.78 8.20
N MET A 187 12.69 13.48 7.68
CA MET A 187 11.66 14.14 8.46
C MET A 187 10.29 13.97 7.79
N LYS A 188 9.22 14.07 8.55
CA LYS A 188 7.85 14.00 8.05
C LYS A 188 7.29 15.39 7.80
N ILE A 189 6.55 15.54 6.72
CA ILE A 189 5.68 16.68 6.43
C ILE A 189 4.31 16.16 5.96
N ALA A 190 3.29 16.98 6.07
CA ALA A 190 1.93 16.65 5.65
C ALA A 190 1.21 17.89 5.09
N GLY A 191 0.01 17.69 4.57
CA GLY A 191 -0.88 18.76 4.13
C GLY A 191 -0.49 19.39 2.79
N LEU A 192 0.21 18.67 1.93
CA LEU A 192 0.58 19.14 0.60
C LEU A 192 -0.62 19.07 -0.35
N ALA A 193 -1.08 20.21 -0.84
CA ALA A 193 -2.09 20.27 -1.89
C ALA A 193 -1.55 19.76 -3.23
N PRO A 194 -2.41 19.31 -4.16
CA PRO A 194 -2.00 18.91 -5.51
C PRO A 194 -1.22 19.98 -6.24
N GLY A 195 -0.25 19.59 -7.06
CA GLY A 195 0.49 20.47 -7.94
C GLY A 195 2.00 20.49 -7.72
N ALA A 196 2.65 21.52 -8.29
CA ALA A 196 4.09 21.68 -8.22
C ALA A 196 4.51 22.34 -6.89
N TRP A 197 5.48 21.71 -6.21
CA TRP A 197 6.09 22.20 -4.99
C TRP A 197 7.57 22.49 -5.20
N ARG A 198 8.03 23.62 -4.68
CA ARG A 198 9.45 23.96 -4.62
C ARG A 198 10.00 23.64 -3.26
N VAL A 199 11.24 23.19 -3.22
CA VAL A 199 11.98 22.99 -1.96
C VAL A 199 13.09 24.03 -1.89
N GLU A 200 13.12 24.77 -0.79
CA GLU A 200 14.18 25.71 -0.44
C GLU A 200 14.80 25.19 0.86
N ALA A 201 15.99 24.61 0.78
CA ALA A 201 16.64 24.03 1.97
C ALA A 201 17.93 24.80 2.30
N HIS A 202 18.12 25.05 3.59
CA HIS A 202 19.29 25.72 4.16
C HIS A 202 20.00 24.79 5.14
N GLY A 203 21.17 24.32 4.75
CA GLY A 203 22.05 23.57 5.65
C GLY A 203 23.05 24.48 6.34
N HIS A 204 23.11 24.43 7.66
CA HIS A 204 24.08 25.16 8.48
C HIS A 204 25.19 24.26 8.95
N ASN A 205 26.41 24.75 8.98
CA ASN A 205 27.53 24.08 9.64
C ASN A 205 27.94 24.88 10.88
N PRO A 206 27.50 24.47 12.08
CA PRO A 206 27.75 25.22 13.31
C PRO A 206 29.24 25.40 13.64
N GLY A 207 30.11 24.53 13.11
CA GLY A 207 31.56 24.59 13.31
C GLY A 207 32.30 25.56 12.40
N VAL A 208 31.62 26.22 11.45
CA VAL A 208 32.27 27.11 10.49
C VAL A 208 31.48 28.41 10.34
N ALA A 209 32.15 29.55 10.44
CA ALA A 209 31.55 30.84 10.16
C ALA A 209 31.32 31.00 8.64
N SER A 210 30.32 30.32 8.10
CA SER A 210 29.94 30.32 6.68
C SER A 210 28.44 30.62 6.56
N PRO A 211 28.00 31.27 5.48
CA PRO A 211 26.59 31.60 5.24
C PRO A 211 25.70 30.36 4.93
N GLY A 212 26.05 29.19 5.39
CA GLY A 212 25.29 27.98 5.14
C GLY A 212 25.26 27.59 3.65
N ARG A 213 24.72 26.41 3.35
CA ARG A 213 24.58 25.91 1.97
C ARG A 213 23.10 25.85 1.59
N GLN A 214 22.79 26.39 0.42
CA GLN A 214 21.42 26.32 -0.12
C GLN A 214 21.28 25.15 -1.07
N PHE A 215 20.14 24.47 -0.96
CA PHE A 215 19.72 23.40 -1.86
C PHE A 215 18.32 23.74 -2.37
N ASN A 216 18.14 23.71 -3.68
CA ASN A 216 16.84 23.93 -4.30
C ASN A 216 16.39 22.65 -4.99
N GLY A 217 15.13 22.33 -4.86
CA GLY A 217 14.51 21.19 -5.49
C GLY A 217 13.08 21.49 -5.90
N ALA A 218 12.46 20.53 -6.57
CA ALA A 218 11.05 20.58 -6.88
C ALA A 218 10.50 19.15 -7.00
N PHE A 219 9.22 19.00 -6.69
CA PHE A 219 8.49 17.76 -6.90
C PHE A 219 7.02 18.05 -7.20
N MET A 220 6.34 17.05 -7.73
CA MET A 220 4.91 17.10 -7.99
C MET A 220 4.16 16.33 -6.93
N VAL A 221 3.05 16.88 -6.48
CA VAL A 221 2.04 16.18 -5.68
C VAL A 221 0.89 15.82 -6.61
N ASP A 222 0.56 14.52 -6.66
CA ASP A 222 -0.55 14.01 -7.46
C ASP A 222 -1.89 14.55 -6.94
N THR A 223 -2.90 14.61 -7.78
CA THR A 223 -4.26 14.98 -7.38
C THR A 223 -4.94 13.87 -6.58
N ALA A 224 -4.53 12.62 -6.77
CA ALA A 224 -5.07 11.47 -6.07
C ALA A 224 -4.20 11.08 -4.86
N SER A 225 -4.84 10.63 -3.80
CA SER A 225 -4.24 10.14 -2.55
C SER A 225 -4.25 8.63 -2.49
N ALA A 226 -3.40 8.04 -1.66
CA ALA A 226 -3.42 6.62 -1.39
C ALA A 226 -4.63 6.24 -0.53
N VAL A 227 -5.44 5.30 -1.02
CA VAL A 227 -6.43 4.57 -0.21
C VAL A 227 -5.77 3.33 0.35
N VAL A 228 -5.73 3.21 1.66
CA VAL A 228 -5.06 2.13 2.38
C VAL A 228 -6.09 1.16 2.92
N GLU A 229 -5.86 -0.14 2.71
CA GLU A 229 -6.68 -1.19 3.31
C GLU A 229 -6.11 -1.63 4.65
N TYR A 230 -7.01 -1.79 5.61
CA TYR A 230 -6.76 -2.31 6.94
C TYR A 230 -7.62 -3.55 7.21
N TYR A 231 -7.10 -4.45 8.03
CA TYR A 231 -7.79 -5.64 8.50
C TYR A 231 -7.78 -5.70 10.03
N SER A 232 -8.91 -6.04 10.62
CA SER A 232 -9.03 -6.33 12.06
C SER A 232 -9.14 -7.83 12.27
N ASP A 233 -8.15 -8.42 12.88
CA ASP A 233 -8.12 -9.85 13.22
C ASP A 233 -9.27 -10.23 14.17
N LYS A 234 -9.55 -9.34 15.14
CA LYS A 234 -10.62 -9.55 16.11
C LYS A 234 -12.02 -9.59 15.50
N LEU A 235 -12.25 -8.79 14.44
CA LEU A 235 -13.55 -8.69 13.77
C LEU A 235 -13.63 -9.59 12.53
N GLY A 236 -12.50 -9.93 11.93
CA GLY A 236 -12.45 -10.54 10.60
C GLY A 236 -12.85 -9.56 9.49
N HIS A 237 -12.74 -8.25 9.70
CA HIS A 237 -13.28 -7.21 8.85
C HIS A 237 -12.22 -6.33 8.22
N TYR A 238 -12.53 -5.86 7.01
CA TYR A 238 -11.73 -4.90 6.26
C TYR A 238 -12.31 -3.49 6.33
N LEU A 239 -11.41 -2.51 6.28
CA LEU A 239 -11.69 -1.08 6.19
C LEU A 239 -10.74 -0.47 5.16
N VAL A 240 -11.23 0.42 4.31
CA VAL A 240 -10.39 1.22 3.42
C VAL A 240 -10.58 2.71 3.71
N THR A 241 -9.49 3.46 3.72
CA THR A 241 -9.54 4.91 3.91
C THR A 241 -8.42 5.63 3.19
N ALA A 242 -8.71 6.87 2.75
CA ALA A 242 -7.73 7.81 2.22
C ALA A 242 -7.58 9.06 3.12
N TRP A 243 -8.35 9.14 4.21
CA TRP A 243 -8.32 10.29 5.11
C TRP A 243 -7.06 10.22 6.00
N PRO A 244 -6.16 11.25 5.95
CA PRO A 244 -4.88 11.21 6.67
C PRO A 244 -5.04 11.05 8.18
N ASP A 245 -6.02 11.72 8.78
CA ASP A 245 -6.27 11.62 10.22
C ASP A 245 -6.75 10.21 10.63
N GLU A 246 -7.58 9.58 9.79
CA GLU A 246 -8.05 8.22 10.03
C GLU A 246 -6.91 7.20 9.85
N ILE A 247 -6.08 7.37 8.82
CA ILE A 247 -4.85 6.59 8.62
C ILE A 247 -3.94 6.72 9.85
N ALA A 248 -3.71 7.93 10.35
CA ALA A 248 -2.86 8.16 11.52
C ALA A 248 -3.40 7.47 12.79
N ILE A 249 -4.72 7.48 12.99
CA ILE A 249 -5.38 6.79 14.11
C ILE A 249 -5.25 5.27 13.98
N LEU A 250 -5.48 4.73 12.79
CA LEU A 250 -5.41 3.29 12.53
C LEU A 250 -3.97 2.77 12.67
N ASP A 251 -2.98 3.50 12.15
CA ASP A 251 -1.56 3.15 12.28
C ASP A 251 -1.03 3.21 13.72
N ALA A 252 -1.58 4.11 14.54
CA ALA A 252 -1.22 4.21 15.95
C ALA A 252 -1.95 3.18 16.84
N GLY A 253 -3.04 2.59 16.34
CA GLY A 253 -3.86 1.62 17.04
C GLY A 253 -3.35 0.19 16.88
N THR A 254 -4.00 -0.74 17.59
CA THR A 254 -3.73 -2.19 17.52
C THR A 254 -4.94 -3.01 17.08
N ALA A 255 -6.06 -2.33 16.78
CA ALA A 255 -7.32 -2.99 16.41
C ALA A 255 -7.39 -3.33 14.90
N PHE A 256 -6.63 -2.60 14.10
CA PHE A 256 -6.54 -2.76 12.66
C PHE A 256 -5.09 -2.69 12.22
N GLU A 257 -4.70 -3.52 11.26
CA GLU A 257 -3.36 -3.55 10.67
C GLU A 257 -3.45 -3.45 9.15
N ARG A 258 -2.45 -2.84 8.53
CA ARG A 258 -2.39 -2.72 7.07
C ARG A 258 -2.26 -4.09 6.42
N THR A 259 -2.94 -4.29 5.29
CA THR A 259 -2.88 -5.55 4.52
C THR A 259 -1.84 -5.53 3.39
N GLY A 260 -1.43 -4.33 2.96
CA GLY A 260 -0.62 -4.13 1.76
C GLY A 260 -1.44 -3.84 0.49
N GLU A 261 -2.75 -4.13 0.48
CA GLU A 261 -3.63 -3.67 -0.60
C GLU A 261 -3.79 -2.15 -0.51
N ARG A 262 -3.66 -1.49 -1.65
CA ARG A 262 -3.84 -0.05 -1.78
C ARG A 262 -4.15 0.34 -3.21
N PHE A 263 -4.90 1.42 -3.35
CA PHE A 263 -5.18 2.04 -4.63
C PHE A 263 -5.20 3.56 -4.47
N LYS A 264 -5.35 4.30 -5.56
CA LYS A 264 -5.48 5.76 -5.50
C LYS A 264 -6.94 6.18 -5.63
N ALA A 265 -7.29 7.31 -5.02
CA ALA A 265 -8.58 7.98 -5.20
C ALA A 265 -8.43 9.49 -4.94
N TRP A 266 -9.41 10.29 -5.33
CA TRP A 266 -9.42 11.72 -5.03
C TRP A 266 -10.23 11.96 -3.76
N LEU A 267 -9.64 12.69 -2.80
CA LEU A 267 -10.33 13.02 -1.54
C LEU A 267 -11.43 14.06 -1.73
N HIS A 268 -11.22 15.03 -2.60
CA HIS A 268 -12.14 16.11 -2.84
C HIS A 268 -12.60 16.16 -4.29
N ALA A 269 -13.85 16.60 -4.49
CA ALA A 269 -14.42 16.78 -5.84
C ALA A 269 -13.62 17.77 -6.68
N SER A 270 -12.99 18.78 -6.05
CA SER A 270 -12.16 19.76 -6.73
C SER A 270 -10.89 19.21 -7.37
N ASP A 271 -10.39 18.10 -6.83
CA ASP A 271 -9.15 17.46 -7.25
C ASP A 271 -9.41 16.34 -8.27
N ALA A 272 -10.66 15.91 -8.34
CA ALA A 272 -11.12 14.82 -9.20
C ALA A 272 -11.46 15.29 -10.61
N PRO A 273 -11.24 14.46 -11.65
CA PRO A 273 -11.72 14.78 -13.00
C PRO A 273 -13.26 14.76 -13.04
N ALA A 274 -13.83 15.44 -14.02
CA ALA A 274 -15.30 15.55 -14.21
C ALA A 274 -16.00 14.18 -14.39
N SER A 275 -15.25 13.14 -14.78
CA SER A 275 -15.76 11.77 -14.91
C SER A 275 -15.78 11.00 -13.58
N ALA A 276 -15.21 11.53 -12.52
CA ALA A 276 -15.22 10.88 -11.21
C ALA A 276 -16.59 11.02 -10.54
N VAL A 277 -16.96 9.98 -9.82
CA VAL A 277 -18.20 9.90 -9.04
C VAL A 277 -17.87 9.76 -7.55
N PRO A 278 -18.74 10.26 -6.65
CA PRO A 278 -18.56 10.08 -5.22
C PRO A 278 -18.73 8.61 -4.82
N VAL A 279 -17.87 8.13 -3.93
CA VAL A 279 -18.00 6.83 -3.29
C VAL A 279 -18.61 7.05 -1.91
N CYS A 280 -19.86 6.61 -1.76
CA CYS A 280 -20.59 6.69 -0.48
C CYS A 280 -20.01 5.69 0.52
N ARG A 281 -19.77 6.14 1.76
CA ARG A 281 -19.41 5.29 2.91
C ARG A 281 -20.56 5.20 3.89
N PHE A 282 -20.83 3.97 4.31
CA PHE A 282 -21.81 3.63 5.33
C PHE A 282 -21.15 2.83 6.44
N TYR A 283 -21.64 3.01 7.66
CA TYR A 283 -21.28 2.19 8.82
C TYR A 283 -22.52 1.53 9.40
N ALA A 284 -22.42 0.28 9.80
CA ALA A 284 -23.46 -0.41 10.56
C ALA A 284 -22.91 -0.89 11.89
N SER A 285 -23.53 -0.43 12.99
CA SER A 285 -23.09 -0.80 14.35
C SER A 285 -23.40 -2.26 14.70
N GLY A 286 -24.42 -2.86 14.07
CA GLY A 286 -24.74 -4.27 14.25
C GLY A 286 -23.56 -5.19 13.87
N PRO A 287 -23.15 -5.24 12.61
CA PRO A 287 -21.98 -6.02 12.18
C PRO A 287 -20.66 -5.34 12.53
N ASN A 288 -20.64 -4.11 13.01
CA ASN A 288 -19.45 -3.30 13.23
C ASN A 288 -18.56 -3.23 11.97
N SER A 289 -19.15 -2.79 10.86
CA SER A 289 -18.54 -2.86 9.55
C SER A 289 -18.83 -1.65 8.68
N HIS A 290 -17.98 -1.39 7.70
CA HIS A 290 -18.14 -0.35 6.70
C HIS A 290 -18.51 -0.93 5.33
N PHE A 291 -19.27 -0.16 4.57
CA PHE A 291 -19.64 -0.47 3.19
C PHE A 291 -19.39 0.75 2.31
N TYR A 292 -18.92 0.50 1.09
CA TYR A 292 -18.57 1.54 0.12
C TYR A 292 -19.23 1.27 -1.23
N THR A 293 -19.74 2.32 -1.86
CA THR A 293 -20.32 2.20 -3.20
C THR A 293 -20.14 3.46 -4.04
N ALA A 294 -19.74 3.28 -5.30
CA ALA A 294 -19.72 4.30 -6.33
C ALA A 294 -21.01 4.32 -7.15
N ASP A 295 -21.91 3.33 -6.97
CA ASP A 295 -23.21 3.30 -7.64
C ASP A 295 -24.18 4.29 -6.97
N PRO A 296 -24.68 5.31 -7.69
CA PRO A 296 -25.57 6.31 -7.12
C PRO A 296 -26.93 5.72 -6.72
N GLY A 297 -27.40 4.67 -7.40
CA GLY A 297 -28.65 3.97 -7.07
C GLY A 297 -28.51 3.20 -5.77
N GLU A 298 -27.43 2.45 -5.57
CA GLU A 298 -27.13 1.73 -4.34
C GLU A 298 -26.92 2.71 -3.16
N CYS A 299 -26.20 3.81 -3.37
CA CYS A 299 -26.05 4.85 -2.36
C CYS A 299 -27.39 5.46 -1.94
N GLN A 300 -28.25 5.83 -2.90
CA GLN A 300 -29.57 6.39 -2.61
C GLN A 300 -30.50 5.38 -1.95
N TYR A 301 -30.46 4.13 -2.37
CA TYR A 301 -31.22 3.04 -1.75
C TYR A 301 -30.88 2.87 -0.28
N LEU A 302 -29.58 2.80 0.06
CA LEU A 302 -29.13 2.65 1.45
C LEU A 302 -29.49 3.85 2.32
N LYS A 303 -29.41 5.08 1.80
CA LYS A 303 -29.89 6.28 2.51
C LYS A 303 -31.41 6.22 2.77
N SER A 304 -32.19 5.75 1.82
CA SER A 304 -33.64 5.58 2.01
C SER A 304 -33.96 4.47 3.01
N LEU A 305 -33.20 3.37 2.98
CA LEU A 305 -33.32 2.26 3.90
C LEU A 305 -32.97 2.72 5.34
N GLN A 306 -31.91 3.51 5.50
CA GLN A 306 -31.54 4.13 6.79
C GLN A 306 -32.69 4.94 7.38
N GLN A 307 -33.33 5.82 6.58
CA GLN A 307 -34.44 6.63 7.03
C GLN A 307 -35.62 5.77 7.52
N LYS A 308 -35.98 4.74 6.75
CA LYS A 308 -37.06 3.82 7.13
C LYS A 308 -36.72 3.07 8.43
N GLN A 309 -35.54 2.46 8.51
CA GLN A 309 -35.13 1.69 9.69
C GLN A 309 -34.99 2.58 10.94
N ALA A 310 -34.56 3.84 10.79
CA ALA A 310 -34.50 4.78 11.91
C ALA A 310 -35.89 5.10 12.46
N VAL A 311 -36.92 5.26 11.62
CA VAL A 311 -38.32 5.44 12.03
C VAL A 311 -38.83 4.19 12.76
N ASP A 312 -38.56 3.00 12.21
CA ASP A 312 -38.97 1.73 12.82
C ASP A 312 -38.30 1.51 14.19
N ALA A 313 -37.01 1.82 14.32
CA ALA A 313 -36.25 1.73 15.55
C ALA A 313 -36.85 2.70 16.64
N ALA A 314 -37.13 3.95 16.24
CA ALA A 314 -37.76 4.93 17.14
C ALA A 314 -39.16 4.50 17.60
N ALA A 315 -39.95 3.92 16.69
CA ALA A 315 -41.29 3.42 17.00
C ALA A 315 -41.31 2.24 17.98
N THR A 316 -40.24 1.39 17.91
CA THR A 316 -40.11 0.20 18.76
C THR A 316 -39.25 0.41 20.01
N GLY A 317 -38.59 1.57 20.14
CA GLY A 317 -37.67 1.87 21.24
C GLY A 317 -36.38 1.06 21.16
N GLN A 318 -36.09 0.43 20.02
CA GLN A 318 -34.85 -0.33 19.80
C GLN A 318 -33.73 0.57 19.24
N PRO A 319 -32.47 0.30 19.56
CA PRO A 319 -31.36 1.02 18.96
C PRO A 319 -31.29 0.76 17.44
N PHE A 320 -30.98 1.81 16.67
CA PHE A 320 -30.72 1.68 15.25
C PHE A 320 -29.37 0.95 15.03
N GLN A 321 -29.37 -0.15 14.27
CA GLN A 321 -28.19 -0.98 13.99
C GLN A 321 -27.92 -1.15 12.49
N GLY A 322 -28.72 -0.52 11.63
CA GLY A 322 -28.60 -0.60 10.17
C GLY A 322 -27.46 0.23 9.60
N TRP A 323 -27.34 0.20 8.29
CA TRP A 323 -26.36 1.00 7.54
C TRP A 323 -26.68 2.49 7.64
N GLN A 324 -25.77 3.24 8.25
CA GLN A 324 -25.86 4.69 8.40
C GLN A 324 -24.85 5.35 7.45
N PHE A 325 -25.33 6.29 6.63
CA PHE A 325 -24.46 7.11 5.80
C PHE A 325 -23.53 7.96 6.68
N GLU A 326 -22.24 7.83 6.48
CA GLU A 326 -21.25 8.61 7.21
C GLU A 326 -20.75 9.80 6.39
N ALA A 327 -20.24 9.52 5.18
CA ALA A 327 -19.63 10.54 4.34
C ALA A 327 -19.47 10.06 2.89
N ILE A 328 -18.99 10.94 2.04
CA ILE A 328 -18.27 10.54 0.82
C ILE A 328 -16.85 10.18 1.24
N ALA A 329 -16.47 8.92 1.05
CA ALA A 329 -15.15 8.42 1.43
C ALA A 329 -14.04 9.03 0.55
N PHE A 330 -14.29 9.06 -0.74
CA PHE A 330 -13.41 9.57 -1.79
C PHE A 330 -14.18 9.63 -3.12
N TYR A 331 -13.49 10.01 -4.19
CA TYR A 331 -14.02 10.00 -5.56
C TYR A 331 -13.23 9.00 -6.41
N ALA A 332 -13.92 8.25 -7.27
CA ALA A 332 -13.36 7.26 -8.18
C ALA A 332 -14.08 7.33 -9.53
N VAL A 333 -13.62 6.61 -10.54
CA VAL A 333 -14.28 6.57 -11.84
C VAL A 333 -15.28 5.40 -11.88
N ALA A 334 -16.47 5.65 -12.40
CA ALA A 334 -17.46 4.59 -12.61
C ALA A 334 -17.00 3.65 -13.74
N PRO A 335 -17.29 2.33 -13.67
CA PRO A 335 -17.06 1.42 -14.77
C PRO A 335 -17.92 1.79 -15.99
N GLU A 336 -17.35 1.64 -17.19
CA GLU A 336 -18.06 1.79 -18.44
C GLU A 336 -18.20 0.42 -19.13
N ASN A 337 -19.42 -0.03 -19.38
CA ASN A 337 -19.70 -1.33 -19.99
C ASN A 337 -18.98 -2.51 -19.28
N GLY A 338 -18.89 -2.47 -17.95
CA GLY A 338 -18.25 -3.51 -17.14
C GLY A 338 -16.72 -3.50 -17.16
N SER A 339 -16.10 -2.44 -17.65
CA SER A 339 -14.64 -2.26 -17.73
C SER A 339 -14.22 -0.91 -17.22
N CYS A 340 -12.95 -0.81 -16.84
CA CYS A 340 -12.36 0.47 -16.44
C CYS A 340 -11.88 1.27 -17.65
N PRO A 341 -12.13 2.60 -17.70
CA PRO A 341 -11.57 3.48 -18.72
C PRO A 341 -10.03 3.48 -18.73
N ALA A 342 -9.46 3.96 -19.82
CA ALA A 342 -8.00 4.13 -19.94
C ALA A 342 -7.42 4.97 -18.78
N ASN A 343 -6.20 4.65 -18.36
CA ASN A 343 -5.50 5.26 -17.24
C ASN A 343 -6.19 5.07 -15.87
N THR A 344 -7.03 4.05 -15.77
CA THR A 344 -7.60 3.60 -14.50
C THR A 344 -7.41 2.10 -14.34
N ARG A 345 -7.49 1.62 -13.11
CA ARG A 345 -7.38 0.20 -12.76
C ARG A 345 -8.62 -0.27 -12.00
N PRO A 346 -9.02 -1.54 -12.15
CA PRO A 346 -10.21 -2.06 -11.49
C PRO A 346 -10.00 -2.17 -9.97
N VAL A 347 -11.04 -1.83 -9.22
CA VAL A 347 -11.20 -2.16 -7.81
C VAL A 347 -12.36 -3.13 -7.70
N TRP A 348 -12.04 -4.35 -7.30
CA TRP A 348 -12.99 -5.44 -7.18
C TRP A 348 -13.60 -5.49 -5.78
N ARG A 349 -14.87 -5.90 -5.66
CA ARG A 349 -15.55 -6.07 -4.39
C ARG A 349 -15.86 -7.55 -4.14
N ALA A 350 -15.58 -8.01 -2.93
CA ALA A 350 -16.03 -9.30 -2.43
C ALA A 350 -16.84 -9.11 -1.15
N TYR A 351 -17.78 -10.01 -0.89
CA TYR A 351 -18.69 -10.01 0.25
C TYR A 351 -18.56 -11.33 1.03
N ASN A 352 -18.51 -11.27 2.35
CA ASN A 352 -18.37 -12.47 3.20
C ASN A 352 -19.66 -13.31 3.33
N ASP A 353 -20.79 -12.83 2.77
CA ASP A 353 -22.10 -13.51 2.75
C ASP A 353 -22.62 -13.94 4.15
N ARG A 354 -22.33 -13.13 5.18
CA ARG A 354 -22.67 -13.42 6.57
C ARG A 354 -23.68 -12.44 7.21
N ALA A 355 -24.62 -11.94 6.39
CA ALA A 355 -25.66 -11.06 6.90
C ALA A 355 -26.58 -11.73 7.94
N ALA A 356 -26.84 -13.03 7.80
CA ALA A 356 -27.67 -13.81 8.72
C ALA A 356 -27.05 -13.89 10.14
N GLU A 357 -25.74 -13.83 10.24
CA GLU A 357 -24.99 -13.83 11.48
C GLU A 357 -24.75 -12.43 12.04
N ASN A 358 -25.30 -11.39 11.40
CA ASN A 358 -25.03 -9.98 11.69
C ASN A 358 -23.54 -9.63 11.62
N ASP A 359 -22.86 -10.19 10.62
CA ASP A 359 -21.40 -10.11 10.41
C ASP A 359 -21.07 -9.76 8.96
N SER A 360 -21.84 -8.84 8.35
CA SER A 360 -21.59 -8.39 6.96
C SER A 360 -20.31 -7.62 6.85
N ASN A 361 -19.42 -8.03 5.95
CA ASN A 361 -18.23 -7.28 5.59
C ASN A 361 -17.91 -7.38 4.09
N HIS A 362 -17.32 -6.33 3.56
CA HIS A 362 -16.88 -6.26 2.16
C HIS A 362 -15.40 -5.95 2.10
N ARG A 363 -14.72 -6.54 1.12
CA ARG A 363 -13.32 -6.26 0.80
C ARG A 363 -13.20 -5.62 -0.58
N PHE A 364 -12.31 -4.61 -0.70
CA PHE A 364 -12.04 -3.90 -1.96
C PHE A 364 -10.59 -4.14 -2.37
N MET A 365 -10.37 -4.76 -3.55
CA MET A 365 -9.08 -5.28 -3.95
C MET A 365 -8.69 -4.79 -5.35
N VAL A 366 -7.40 -4.59 -5.56
CA VAL A 366 -6.82 -4.24 -6.86
C VAL A 366 -5.87 -5.30 -7.40
N THR A 367 -5.47 -6.25 -6.56
CA THR A 367 -4.54 -7.33 -6.92
C THR A 367 -5.33 -8.57 -7.34
N ASP A 368 -5.12 -9.04 -8.56
CA ASP A 368 -5.84 -10.22 -9.10
C ASP A 368 -5.62 -11.48 -8.26
N ALA A 369 -4.39 -11.66 -7.71
CA ALA A 369 -4.09 -12.80 -6.84
C ALA A 369 -4.93 -12.75 -5.56
N VAL A 370 -5.10 -11.57 -4.95
CA VAL A 370 -5.93 -11.37 -3.76
C VAL A 370 -7.39 -11.62 -4.11
N ARG A 371 -7.91 -11.02 -5.20
CA ARG A 371 -9.28 -11.26 -5.66
C ARG A 371 -9.56 -12.75 -5.89
N PHE A 372 -8.62 -13.45 -6.53
CA PHE A 372 -8.78 -14.88 -6.82
C PHE A 372 -8.91 -15.70 -5.53
N ALA A 373 -8.06 -15.43 -4.57
CA ALA A 373 -8.06 -16.15 -3.30
C ALA A 373 -9.29 -15.84 -2.44
N MET A 374 -9.85 -14.64 -2.51
CA MET A 374 -11.08 -14.28 -1.82
C MET A 374 -12.31 -15.09 -2.29
N LYS A 375 -12.29 -15.67 -3.49
CA LYS A 375 -13.37 -16.56 -3.98
C LYS A 375 -13.54 -17.82 -3.14
N VAL A 376 -12.58 -18.14 -2.27
CA VAL A 376 -12.71 -19.19 -1.29
C VAL A 376 -13.41 -18.63 -0.05
N GLY A 377 -14.72 -18.83 0.03
CA GLY A 377 -15.54 -18.43 1.18
C GLY A 377 -16.15 -17.01 1.11
N TRP A 378 -15.85 -16.25 0.05
CA TRP A 378 -16.45 -14.93 -0.19
C TRP A 378 -17.14 -14.88 -1.56
N ALA A 379 -18.25 -14.18 -1.65
CA ALA A 379 -18.93 -13.92 -2.91
C ALA A 379 -18.17 -12.83 -3.70
N ASP A 380 -17.78 -13.12 -4.96
CA ASP A 380 -17.18 -12.13 -5.85
C ASP A 380 -18.33 -11.26 -6.43
N GLU A 381 -18.45 -10.03 -5.98
CA GLU A 381 -19.46 -9.07 -6.44
C GLU A 381 -19.01 -8.30 -7.69
N GLY A 382 -17.81 -8.56 -8.18
CA GLY A 382 -17.31 -7.99 -9.43
C GLY A 382 -16.66 -6.62 -9.27
N LEU A 383 -16.72 -5.83 -10.33
CA LEU A 383 -16.08 -4.52 -10.43
C LEU A 383 -16.89 -3.45 -9.69
N ALA A 384 -16.34 -2.90 -8.60
CA ALA A 384 -17.01 -1.87 -7.80
C ALA A 384 -16.84 -0.47 -8.39
N PHE A 385 -15.62 -0.12 -8.73
CA PHE A 385 -15.23 1.17 -9.32
C PHE A 385 -13.82 1.09 -9.92
N CYS A 386 -13.36 2.18 -10.54
CA CYS A 386 -12.05 2.27 -11.17
C CYS A 386 -11.21 3.34 -10.46
N ALA A 387 -10.05 2.94 -9.95
CA ALA A 387 -9.08 3.81 -9.33
C ALA A 387 -8.16 4.47 -10.38
N PRO A 388 -7.61 5.67 -10.16
CA PRO A 388 -6.50 6.19 -10.96
C PRO A 388 -5.33 5.20 -11.01
N ALA A 389 -4.65 5.12 -12.16
CA ALA A 389 -3.51 4.20 -12.36
C ALA A 389 -2.25 4.64 -11.60
#